data_4fe61e3dbedb999c40a35725486e9766
#
_entry.id   4fe61e3dbedb999c40a35725486e9766
#
_cell.length_a   1.000
_cell.length_b   1.000
_cell.length_c   1.000
_cell.angle_alpha   90.00
_cell.angle_beta   90.00
_cell.angle_gamma   90.00
#
_symmetry.space_group_name_H-M   'P 1'
#
loop_
_entity.id
_entity.type
_entity.pdbx_description
1 polymer ?
#
loop_
_entity_poly.entity_id
_entity_poly.type
_entity_poly.pdbx_seq_one_letter_code
_entity_poly.pdbx_strand_id
1 'polypeptide(L)'
;MVHNFDFATVVLVVTVAALFYAAFTDLKHYKISNELILLLIGLFVLHALLSSRWTDMAWNLGLAAGVFVFLIYFYSRHWIGGGDVKILAVAFLWVGIECALQFVLLLLPFVSLHTFAAKFGWVESRQASNDSRQRIPFAPSIAAALMTAILLGCLHSAV
;
A
#
# COMPACT_ATOMS: atom_id res chain seq x y z
N MET A 1 -22.98 24.97 9.16
CA MET A 1 -22.77 23.99 8.10
C MET A 1 -22.51 22.66 8.77
N VAL A 2 -23.49 21.77 8.79
CA VAL A 2 -23.32 20.41 9.30
C VAL A 2 -22.52 19.68 8.21
N HIS A 3 -21.24 19.35 8.48
CA HIS A 3 -20.49 18.44 7.63
C HIS A 3 -21.27 17.11 7.63
N ASN A 4 -21.96 16.83 6.54
CA ASN A 4 -22.40 15.48 6.27
C ASN A 4 -21.13 14.63 6.23
N PHE A 5 -20.96 13.79 7.21
CA PHE A 5 -19.92 12.75 7.21
C PHE A 5 -20.32 11.79 6.09
N ASP A 6 -19.76 11.99 4.91
CA ASP A 6 -20.00 11.10 3.79
C ASP A 6 -19.45 9.72 4.16
N PHE A 7 -20.24 8.70 3.95
CA PHE A 7 -19.83 7.30 4.20
C PHE A 7 -18.50 6.96 3.51
N ALA A 8 -18.20 7.60 2.37
CA ALA A 8 -16.92 7.47 1.69
C ALA A 8 -15.74 7.95 2.57
N THR A 9 -15.89 9.05 3.30
CA THR A 9 -14.88 9.54 4.25
C THR A 9 -14.63 8.54 5.38
N VAL A 10 -15.68 7.90 5.89
CA VAL A 10 -15.54 6.85 6.93
C VAL A 10 -14.73 5.68 6.39
N VAL A 11 -15.00 5.24 5.16
CA VAL A 11 -14.23 4.16 4.51
C VAL A 11 -12.76 4.53 4.39
N LEU A 12 -12.45 5.77 4.01
CA LEU A 12 -11.06 6.27 3.94
C LEU A 12 -10.36 6.24 5.30
N VAL A 13 -11.03 6.69 6.35
CA VAL A 13 -10.47 6.65 7.73
C VAL A 13 -10.18 5.22 8.15
N VAL A 14 -11.10 4.28 7.89
CA VAL A 14 -10.90 2.86 8.18
C VAL A 14 -9.74 2.29 7.37
N THR A 15 -9.59 2.70 6.10
CA THR A 15 -8.49 2.29 5.24
C THR A 15 -7.14 2.77 5.78
N VAL A 16 -7.06 4.04 6.21
CA VAL A 16 -5.84 4.57 6.84
C VAL A 16 -5.51 3.80 8.13
N ALA A 17 -6.49 3.49 8.97
CA ALA A 17 -6.28 2.68 10.17
C ALA A 17 -5.79 1.26 9.82
N ALA A 18 -6.35 0.63 8.79
CA ALA A 18 -5.91 -0.69 8.30
C ALA A 18 -4.46 -0.65 7.75
N LEU A 19 -4.07 0.44 7.07
CA LEU A 19 -2.69 0.63 6.60
C LEU A 19 -1.70 0.82 7.76
N PHE A 20 -2.08 1.56 8.81
CA PHE A 20 -1.26 1.65 10.04
C PHE A 20 -1.09 0.28 10.69
N TYR A 21 -2.15 -0.50 10.75
CA TYR A 21 -2.09 -1.86 11.27
C TYR A 21 -1.19 -2.76 10.40
N ALA A 22 -1.26 -2.63 9.07
CA ALA A 22 -0.37 -3.33 8.13
C ALA A 22 1.09 -3.00 8.40
N ALA A 23 1.42 -1.71 8.50
CA ALA A 23 2.77 -1.25 8.79
C ALA A 23 3.28 -1.79 10.14
N PHE A 24 2.44 -1.74 11.18
CA PHE A 24 2.79 -2.22 12.51
C PHE A 24 3.02 -3.75 12.54
N THR A 25 2.16 -4.52 11.88
CA THR A 25 2.29 -5.99 11.83
C THR A 25 3.52 -6.41 11.01
N ASP A 26 3.84 -5.67 9.94
CA ASP A 26 5.03 -5.95 9.13
C ASP A 26 6.31 -5.66 9.92
N LEU A 27 6.37 -4.54 10.65
CA LEU A 27 7.51 -4.22 11.53
C LEU A 27 7.71 -5.27 12.62
N LYS A 28 6.63 -5.83 13.17
CA LYS A 28 6.71 -6.77 14.29
C LYS A 28 6.89 -8.22 13.86
N HIS A 29 6.24 -8.64 12.77
CA HIS A 29 6.15 -10.06 12.38
C HIS A 29 6.80 -10.35 11.03
N TYR A 30 7.18 -9.33 10.23
CA TYR A 30 7.70 -9.47 8.86
C TYR A 30 6.76 -10.27 7.96
N LYS A 31 5.45 -10.17 8.22
CA LYS A 31 4.39 -10.88 7.49
C LYS A 31 3.15 -10.01 7.37
N ILE A 32 2.64 -9.90 6.17
CA ILE A 32 1.35 -9.27 5.88
C ILE A 32 0.32 -10.39 5.73
N SER A 33 -0.74 -10.39 6.53
CA SER A 33 -1.79 -11.39 6.45
C SER A 33 -2.62 -11.21 5.18
N ASN A 34 -3.07 -12.32 4.59
CA ASN A 34 -3.97 -12.25 3.43
C ASN A 34 -5.31 -11.61 3.77
N GLU A 35 -5.78 -11.77 5.01
CA GLU A 35 -7.02 -11.18 5.52
C GLU A 35 -6.97 -9.65 5.46
N LEU A 36 -5.82 -9.05 5.81
CA LEU A 36 -5.62 -7.62 5.74
C LEU A 36 -5.62 -7.10 4.29
N ILE A 37 -5.01 -7.85 3.38
CA ILE A 37 -5.05 -7.54 1.95
C ILE A 37 -6.48 -7.60 1.41
N LEU A 38 -7.24 -8.64 1.77
CA LEU A 38 -8.65 -8.78 1.40
C LEU A 38 -9.52 -7.68 2.00
N LEU A 39 -9.25 -7.28 3.24
CA LEU A 39 -9.92 -6.14 3.88
C LEU A 39 -9.69 -4.85 3.08
N LEU A 40 -8.45 -4.55 2.72
CA LEU A 40 -8.11 -3.34 1.95
C LEU A 40 -8.74 -3.33 0.55
N ILE A 41 -8.82 -4.49 -0.11
CA ILE A 41 -9.52 -4.65 -1.39
C ILE A 41 -11.03 -4.45 -1.19
N GLY A 42 -11.61 -5.05 -0.14
CA GLY A 42 -13.04 -4.90 0.18
C GLY A 42 -13.42 -3.46 0.48
N LEU A 43 -12.59 -2.73 1.23
CA LEU A 43 -12.77 -1.30 1.48
C LEU A 43 -12.71 -0.47 0.20
N PHE A 44 -11.80 -0.81 -0.73
CA PHE A 44 -11.73 -0.16 -2.04
C PHE A 44 -13.01 -0.35 -2.84
N VAL A 45 -13.49 -1.60 -2.92
CA VAL A 45 -14.75 -1.91 -3.62
C VAL A 45 -15.92 -1.15 -2.99
N LEU A 46 -16.01 -1.14 -1.66
CA LEU A 46 -17.04 -0.40 -0.95
C LEU A 46 -16.96 1.10 -1.23
N HIS A 47 -15.76 1.69 -1.22
CA HIS A 47 -15.52 3.09 -1.56
C HIS A 47 -15.99 3.41 -3.00
N ALA A 48 -15.61 2.56 -3.96
CA ALA A 48 -15.98 2.73 -5.36
C ALA A 48 -17.51 2.62 -5.58
N LEU A 49 -18.18 1.71 -4.85
CA LEU A 49 -19.64 1.57 -4.87
C LEU A 49 -20.34 2.83 -4.34
N LEU A 50 -19.83 3.38 -3.24
CA LEU A 50 -20.40 4.57 -2.61
C LEU A 50 -20.18 5.84 -3.47
N SER A 51 -19.05 5.90 -4.18
CA SER A 51 -18.67 7.04 -5.04
C SER A 51 -19.30 6.97 -6.45
N SER A 52 -19.97 5.87 -6.82
CA SER A 52 -20.58 5.62 -8.14
C SER A 52 -19.62 5.79 -9.33
N ARG A 53 -18.30 5.63 -9.13
CA ARG A 53 -17.25 5.85 -10.14
C ARG A 53 -16.75 4.52 -10.74
N TRP A 54 -17.61 3.84 -11.45
CA TRP A 54 -17.34 2.51 -12.01
C TRP A 54 -16.20 2.48 -13.04
N THR A 55 -16.10 3.52 -13.85
CA THR A 55 -15.05 3.63 -14.88
C THR A 55 -13.66 3.75 -14.25
N ASP A 56 -13.52 4.58 -13.23
CA ASP A 56 -12.25 4.77 -12.53
C ASP A 56 -11.86 3.53 -11.75
N MET A 57 -12.83 2.86 -11.13
CA MET A 57 -12.64 1.56 -10.51
C MET A 57 -12.06 0.53 -11.49
N ALA A 58 -12.60 0.46 -12.72
CA ALA A 58 -12.12 -0.48 -13.72
C ALA A 58 -10.67 -0.15 -14.17
N TRP A 59 -10.34 1.13 -14.35
CA TRP A 59 -8.98 1.56 -14.68
C TRP A 59 -8.00 1.28 -13.55
N ASN A 60 -8.38 1.55 -12.31
CA ASN A 60 -7.54 1.29 -11.13
C ASN A 60 -7.31 -0.21 -10.93
N LEU A 61 -8.33 -1.03 -11.17
CA LEU A 61 -8.20 -2.48 -11.13
C LEU A 61 -7.24 -2.99 -12.23
N GLY A 62 -7.36 -2.44 -13.45
CA GLY A 62 -6.46 -2.76 -14.56
C GLY A 62 -5.00 -2.40 -14.24
N LEU A 63 -4.77 -1.21 -13.66
CA LEU A 63 -3.45 -0.77 -13.21
C LEU A 63 -2.90 -1.71 -12.13
N ALA A 64 -3.68 -1.98 -11.09
CA ALA A 64 -3.27 -2.85 -9.99
C ALA A 64 -2.95 -4.28 -10.47
N ALA A 65 -3.75 -4.82 -11.38
CA ALA A 65 -3.50 -6.13 -11.99
C ALA A 65 -2.21 -6.13 -12.83
N GLY A 66 -1.98 -5.10 -13.64
CA GLY A 66 -0.76 -4.94 -14.42
C GLY A 66 0.48 -4.85 -13.53
N VAL A 67 0.43 -4.01 -12.49
CA VAL A 67 1.51 -3.89 -11.49
C VAL A 67 1.72 -5.23 -10.76
N PHE A 68 0.66 -5.92 -10.37
CA PHE A 68 0.76 -7.21 -9.70
C PHE A 68 1.47 -8.26 -10.58
N VAL A 69 1.09 -8.38 -11.85
CA VAL A 69 1.74 -9.29 -12.82
C VAL A 69 3.22 -8.92 -13.00
N PHE A 70 3.53 -7.63 -13.13
CA PHE A 70 4.89 -7.15 -13.22
C PHE A 70 5.71 -7.51 -11.97
N LEU A 71 5.16 -7.29 -10.78
CA LEU A 71 5.83 -7.60 -9.51
C LEU A 71 5.98 -9.11 -9.27
N ILE A 72 5.09 -9.96 -9.78
CA ILE A 72 5.23 -11.43 -9.74
C ILE A 72 6.51 -11.86 -10.46
N TYR A 73 6.87 -11.20 -11.56
CA TYR A 73 8.13 -11.50 -12.24
C TYR A 73 9.34 -11.25 -11.32
N PHE A 74 9.39 -10.15 -10.57
CA PHE A 74 10.46 -9.89 -9.59
C PHE A 74 10.40 -10.82 -8.39
N TYR A 75 9.21 -11.21 -7.96
CA TYR A 75 9.01 -12.21 -6.93
C TYR A 75 9.55 -13.58 -7.36
N SER A 76 9.31 -14.02 -8.60
CA SER A 76 9.83 -15.28 -9.13
C SER A 76 11.36 -15.30 -9.22
N ARG A 77 11.99 -14.13 -9.32
CA ARG A 77 13.44 -13.95 -9.24
C ARG A 77 13.97 -13.82 -7.81
N HIS A 78 13.11 -13.94 -6.81
CA HIS A 78 13.44 -13.75 -5.39
C HIS A 78 14.01 -12.36 -5.04
N TRP A 79 13.67 -11.32 -5.82
CA TRP A 79 14.14 -9.94 -5.59
C TRP A 79 13.24 -9.20 -4.60
N ILE A 80 11.96 -9.54 -4.55
CA ILE A 80 10.93 -8.88 -3.72
C ILE A 80 10.20 -9.94 -2.89
N GLY A 81 9.78 -9.58 -1.67
CA GLY A 81 8.95 -10.41 -0.80
C GLY A 81 7.51 -10.54 -1.29
N GLY A 82 6.88 -11.71 -1.10
CA GLY A 82 5.49 -11.93 -1.53
C GLY A 82 4.48 -11.03 -0.80
N GLY A 83 4.79 -10.58 0.43
CA GLY A 83 3.99 -9.61 1.17
C GLY A 83 4.02 -8.22 0.51
N ASP A 84 5.22 -7.78 0.10
CA ASP A 84 5.44 -6.49 -0.53
C ASP A 84 4.74 -6.39 -1.89
N VAL A 85 4.75 -7.49 -2.67
CA VAL A 85 4.02 -7.58 -3.94
C VAL A 85 2.53 -7.32 -3.74
N LYS A 86 1.94 -7.95 -2.72
CA LYS A 86 0.50 -7.83 -2.44
C LYS A 86 0.12 -6.43 -1.99
N ILE A 87 0.84 -5.88 -1.00
CA ILE A 87 0.52 -4.56 -0.46
C ILE A 87 0.78 -3.46 -1.49
N LEU A 88 1.81 -3.60 -2.33
CA LEU A 88 2.11 -2.63 -3.38
C LEU A 88 1.02 -2.64 -4.45
N ALA A 89 0.55 -3.81 -4.89
CA ALA A 89 -0.57 -3.91 -5.81
C ALA A 89 -1.85 -3.26 -5.26
N VAL A 90 -2.15 -3.48 -3.98
CA VAL A 90 -3.28 -2.84 -3.30
C VAL A 90 -3.08 -1.32 -3.18
N ALA A 91 -1.86 -0.86 -2.93
CA ALA A 91 -1.57 0.57 -2.91
C ALA A 91 -1.85 1.23 -4.28
N PHE A 92 -1.44 0.60 -5.38
CA PHE A 92 -1.76 1.08 -6.73
C PHE A 92 -3.26 1.01 -7.05
N LEU A 93 -3.99 0.04 -6.50
CA LEU A 93 -5.43 -0.03 -6.61
C LEU A 93 -6.10 1.20 -6.00
N TRP A 94 -5.66 1.63 -4.82
CA TRP A 94 -6.18 2.79 -4.11
C TRP A 94 -5.78 4.12 -4.75
N VAL A 95 -4.53 4.24 -5.17
CA VAL A 95 -3.98 5.47 -5.76
C VAL A 95 -4.56 5.73 -7.16
N GLY A 96 -4.79 4.66 -7.92
CA GLY A 96 -5.29 4.75 -9.28
C GLY A 96 -4.26 5.30 -10.27
N ILE A 97 -4.70 5.38 -11.53
CA ILE A 97 -3.83 5.78 -12.64
C ILE A 97 -3.43 7.26 -12.57
N GLU A 98 -4.33 8.11 -12.08
CA GLU A 98 -4.11 9.56 -12.03
C GLU A 98 -3.00 9.96 -11.05
N CYS A 99 -2.92 9.27 -9.92
CA CYS A 99 -1.93 9.55 -8.88
C CYS A 99 -0.78 8.53 -8.80
N ALA A 100 -0.73 7.57 -9.72
CA ALA A 100 0.31 6.54 -9.71
C ALA A 100 1.73 7.13 -9.73
N LEU A 101 1.97 8.13 -10.57
CA LEU A 101 3.28 8.79 -10.65
C LEU A 101 3.63 9.51 -9.34
N GLN A 102 2.69 10.26 -8.77
CA GLN A 102 2.89 10.95 -7.48
C GLN A 102 3.18 9.96 -6.36
N PHE A 103 2.45 8.85 -6.31
CA PHE A 103 2.69 7.79 -5.34
C PHE A 103 4.09 7.19 -5.47
N VAL A 104 4.55 6.90 -6.69
CA VAL A 104 5.90 6.38 -6.94
C VAL A 104 6.96 7.39 -6.49
N LEU A 105 6.78 8.68 -6.80
CA LEU A 105 7.70 9.74 -6.36
C LEU A 105 7.76 9.89 -4.83
N LEU A 106 6.64 9.65 -4.14
CA LEU A 106 6.59 9.63 -2.67
C LEU A 106 7.20 8.33 -2.11
N LEU A 107 6.99 7.21 -2.78
CA LEU A 107 7.50 5.91 -2.33
C LEU A 107 9.03 5.87 -2.32
N LEU A 108 9.69 6.46 -3.33
CA LEU A 108 11.15 6.46 -3.45
C LEU A 108 11.87 7.03 -2.22
N PRO A 109 11.56 8.24 -1.70
CA PRO A 109 12.21 8.77 -0.51
C PRO A 109 11.90 7.94 0.75
N PHE A 110 10.67 7.43 0.91
CA PHE A 110 10.33 6.59 2.06
C PHE A 110 11.11 5.28 2.06
N VAL A 111 11.20 4.60 0.91
CA VAL A 111 12.00 3.37 0.77
C VAL A 111 13.49 3.67 0.98
N SER A 112 14.00 4.76 0.42
CA SER A 112 15.40 5.16 0.59
C SER A 112 15.72 5.46 2.05
N LEU A 113 14.88 6.21 2.74
CA LEU A 113 15.05 6.52 4.15
C LEU A 113 14.99 5.27 5.03
N HIS A 114 14.04 4.37 4.73
CA HIS A 114 13.89 3.11 5.46
C HIS A 114 15.09 2.19 5.28
N THR A 115 15.58 2.03 4.04
CA THR A 115 16.77 1.22 3.75
C THR A 115 18.03 1.82 4.38
N PHE A 116 18.12 3.15 4.42
CA PHE A 116 19.20 3.86 5.10
C PHE A 116 19.12 3.60 6.61
N ALA A 117 17.97 3.79 7.24
CA ALA A 117 17.75 3.53 8.66
C ALA A 117 18.08 2.06 9.04
N ALA A 118 17.73 1.11 8.17
CA ALA A 118 18.07 -0.30 8.37
C ALA A 118 19.60 -0.55 8.31
N LYS A 119 20.33 0.14 7.43
CA LYS A 119 21.80 0.06 7.35
C LYS A 119 22.49 0.60 8.62
N PHE A 120 21.92 1.61 9.26
CA PHE A 120 22.46 2.17 10.52
C PHE A 120 21.99 1.43 11.77
N GLY A 121 21.25 0.32 11.62
CA GLY A 121 20.79 -0.49 12.74
C GLY A 121 19.63 0.12 13.53
N TRP A 122 18.97 1.16 12.99
CA TRP A 122 17.80 1.79 13.63
C TRP A 122 16.52 0.99 13.43
N VAL A 123 16.50 0.10 12.46
CA VAL A 123 15.41 -0.84 12.20
C VAL A 123 15.97 -2.25 12.33
N GLU A 124 15.37 -3.06 13.20
CA GLU A 124 15.75 -4.46 13.35
C GLU A 124 15.49 -5.20 12.04
N SER A 125 16.55 -5.69 11.42
CA SER A 125 16.47 -6.58 10.28
C SER A 125 16.61 -8.01 10.78
N ARG A 126 15.59 -8.84 10.60
CA ARG A 126 15.61 -10.24 11.02
C ARG A 126 16.26 -11.10 9.95
N GLN A 127 17.35 -11.78 10.29
CA GLN A 127 17.83 -12.88 9.49
C GLN A 127 16.82 -14.04 9.58
N ALA A 128 16.24 -14.40 8.44
CA ALA A 128 15.46 -15.64 8.38
C ALA A 128 16.41 -16.81 8.63
N SER A 129 16.07 -17.70 9.55
CA SER A 129 16.95 -18.76 10.09
C SER A 129 17.48 -19.77 9.05
N ASN A 130 17.14 -19.62 7.78
CA ASN A 130 17.59 -20.50 6.69
C ASN A 130 17.96 -19.78 5.39
N ASP A 131 17.95 -18.44 5.38
CA ASP A 131 18.31 -17.66 4.18
C ASP A 131 19.23 -16.52 4.63
N SER A 132 20.42 -16.43 4.02
CA SER A 132 21.41 -15.37 4.30
C SER A 132 20.95 -13.96 3.87
N ARG A 133 19.70 -13.81 3.44
CA ARG A 133 19.11 -12.54 3.02
C ARG A 133 18.46 -11.83 4.19
N GLN A 134 18.91 -10.63 4.42
CA GLN A 134 18.33 -9.69 5.37
C GLN A 134 16.97 -9.24 4.83
N ARG A 135 15.88 -9.59 5.52
CA ARG A 135 14.54 -9.11 5.16
C ARG A 135 14.30 -7.77 5.83
N ILE A 136 14.09 -6.74 5.01
CA ILE A 136 13.70 -5.40 5.44
C ILE A 136 12.18 -5.28 5.24
N PRO A 137 11.41 -4.86 6.25
CA PRO A 137 9.96 -4.68 6.12
C PRO A 137 9.69 -3.45 5.23
N PHE A 138 9.08 -3.62 4.07
CA PHE A 138 8.77 -2.52 3.15
C PHE A 138 7.36 -1.93 3.34
N ALA A 139 6.44 -2.66 3.97
CA ALA A 139 5.07 -2.19 4.18
C ALA A 139 4.97 -0.84 4.90
N PRO A 140 5.81 -0.48 5.88
CA PRO A 140 5.77 0.85 6.50
C PRO A 140 6.03 1.98 5.51
N SER A 141 6.98 1.79 4.59
CA SER A 141 7.28 2.78 3.54
C SER A 141 6.13 2.94 2.55
N ILE A 142 5.51 1.82 2.16
CA ILE A 142 4.35 1.81 1.26
C ILE A 142 3.15 2.47 1.95
N ALA A 143 2.88 2.13 3.20
CA ALA A 143 1.80 2.73 3.98
C ALA A 143 2.00 4.24 4.15
N ALA A 144 3.22 4.69 4.50
CA ALA A 144 3.54 6.10 4.65
C ALA A 144 3.36 6.86 3.32
N ALA A 145 3.84 6.32 2.20
CA ALA A 145 3.68 6.92 0.89
C ALA A 145 2.20 7.01 0.49
N LEU A 146 1.42 5.95 0.72
CA LEU A 146 0.00 5.92 0.40
C LEU A 146 -0.79 6.90 1.27
N MET A 147 -0.53 6.95 2.58
CA MET A 147 -1.17 7.92 3.47
C MET A 147 -0.85 9.35 3.06
N THR A 148 0.41 9.64 2.69
CA THR A 148 0.81 10.96 2.22
C THR A 148 0.12 11.32 0.91
N ALA A 149 -0.03 10.38 -0.02
CA ALA A 149 -0.77 10.57 -1.27
C ALA A 149 -2.26 10.88 -1.01
N ILE A 150 -2.87 10.17 -0.04
CA ILE A 150 -4.25 10.42 0.40
C ILE A 150 -4.37 11.84 0.98
N LEU A 151 -3.47 12.24 1.87
CA LEU A 151 -3.48 13.56 2.52
C LEU A 151 -3.23 14.71 1.54
N LEU A 152 -2.43 14.50 0.50
CA LEU A 152 -2.18 15.48 -0.57
C LEU A 152 -3.35 15.61 -1.55
N GLY A 153 -4.47 14.94 -1.30
CA GLY A 153 -5.69 15.06 -2.07
C GLY A 153 -5.74 14.19 -3.33
N CYS A 154 -4.83 13.24 -3.47
CA CYS A 154 -4.87 12.30 -4.59
C CYS A 154 -6.17 11.49 -4.67
N LEU A 155 -6.82 11.25 -3.55
CA LEU A 155 -8.16 10.65 -3.53
C LEU A 155 -9.26 11.71 -3.65
N HIS A 156 -8.95 13.00 -3.46
CA HIS A 156 -9.93 14.08 -3.60
C HIS A 156 -10.17 14.45 -5.07
N SER A 157 -9.16 14.30 -5.92
CA SER A 157 -9.32 14.38 -7.39
C SER A 157 -9.93 13.09 -7.97
N ALA A 158 -9.82 11.99 -7.24
CA ALA A 158 -10.44 10.70 -7.56
C ALA A 158 -11.81 10.48 -6.88
N VAL A 159 -12.29 11.44 -6.11
CA VAL A 159 -13.64 11.58 -5.52
C VAL A 159 -14.33 12.81 -6.13
#